data_a342d928bea3ec7adec22c6b54645294
#
_entry.id   a342d928bea3ec7adec22c6b54645294
#
_cell.length_a   1.000
_cell.length_b   1.000
_cell.length_c   1.000
_cell.angle_alpha   90.00
_cell.angle_beta   90.00
_cell.angle_gamma   90.00
#
_symmetry.space_group_name_H-M   'P 1'
#
loop_
_entity.id
_entity.type
_entity.pdbx_description
1 polymer ?
#
loop_
_entity_poly.entity_id
_entity_poly.type
_entity_poly.pdbx_seq_one_letter_code
_entity_poly.pdbx_strand_id
1 'polypeptide(L)'
;MAGTGTTLGTVVRWDGDRAGAVIEAAGLTGNCWADASVVVHSTTRGGELRAGQVVELEWAEPGAEGLPFRALRVTPREDLQATVGG
;
A
#
# COMPACT_ATOMS: atom_id res chain seq x y z
N MET A 1 3.53 2.79 -22.16
CA MET A 1 3.38 4.08 -21.52
C MET A 1 3.09 3.88 -20.05
N ALA A 2 3.80 4.61 -19.22
CA ALA A 2 3.63 4.46 -17.80
C ALA A 2 2.37 5.17 -17.32
N GLY A 3 1.61 4.52 -16.42
CA GLY A 3 0.44 5.11 -15.83
C GLY A 3 0.67 5.50 -14.41
N THR A 4 -0.13 6.42 -13.92
CA THR A 4 -0.15 6.78 -12.51
C THR A 4 -1.58 7.04 -12.09
N GLY A 5 -1.83 7.01 -10.80
CA GLY A 5 -3.16 7.31 -10.28
C GLY A 5 -3.19 7.21 -8.77
N THR A 6 -4.37 7.43 -8.24
CA THR A 6 -4.64 7.33 -6.82
C THR A 6 -5.83 6.41 -6.62
N THR A 7 -5.74 5.51 -5.66
CA THR A 7 -6.82 4.59 -5.37
C THR A 7 -6.70 4.08 -3.95
N LEU A 8 -7.68 3.30 -3.53
CA LEU A 8 -7.62 2.60 -2.26
C LEU A 8 -7.07 1.21 -2.47
N GLY A 9 -6.42 0.69 -1.47
CA GLY A 9 -5.89 -0.66 -1.52
C GLY A 9 -5.98 -1.35 -0.18
N THR A 10 -5.73 -2.64 -0.21
CA THR A 10 -5.70 -3.47 0.98
C THR A 10 -4.34 -4.14 1.05
N VAL A 11 -3.70 -4.05 2.19
CA VAL A 11 -2.40 -4.65 2.39
C VAL A 11 -2.54 -6.17 2.38
N VAL A 12 -1.78 -6.82 1.52
CA VAL A 12 -1.75 -8.28 1.46
C VAL A 12 -0.80 -8.82 2.52
N ARG A 13 0.38 -8.24 2.61
CA ARG A 13 1.36 -8.65 3.61
C ARG A 13 2.47 -7.62 3.70
N TRP A 14 3.17 -7.64 4.81
CA TRP A 14 4.39 -6.88 5.02
C TRP A 14 5.58 -7.79 4.81
N ASP A 15 6.56 -7.33 4.04
CA ASP A 15 7.79 -8.08 3.80
C ASP A 15 8.90 -7.40 4.58
N GLY A 16 9.25 -8.00 5.70
CA GLY A 16 10.26 -7.42 6.58
C GLY A 16 11.66 -7.42 6.00
N ASP A 17 11.96 -8.39 5.15
CA ASP A 17 13.28 -8.48 4.56
C ASP A 17 13.53 -7.36 3.57
N ARG A 18 12.50 -6.96 2.86
CA ARG A 18 12.60 -5.91 1.87
C ARG A 18 12.10 -4.57 2.38
N ALA A 19 11.58 -4.55 3.59
CA ALA A 19 11.05 -3.35 4.24
C ALA A 19 9.99 -2.67 3.37
N GLY A 20 8.94 -3.41 3.08
CA GLY A 20 7.85 -2.90 2.29
C GLY A 20 6.66 -3.83 2.33
N ALA A 21 5.62 -3.44 1.63
CA ALA A 21 4.36 -4.17 1.63
C ALA A 21 3.89 -4.48 0.23
N VAL A 22 3.15 -5.58 0.12
CA VAL A 22 2.40 -5.91 -1.08
C VAL A 22 0.98 -5.44 -0.86
N ILE A 23 0.46 -4.66 -1.79
CA ILE A 23 -0.86 -4.05 -1.65
C ILE A 23 -1.69 -4.41 -2.87
N GLU A 24 -2.91 -4.88 -2.62
CA GLU A 24 -3.88 -5.11 -3.67
C GLU A 24 -4.66 -3.81 -3.86
N ALA A 25 -4.52 -3.20 -5.02
CA ALA A 25 -5.08 -1.89 -5.27
C ALA A 25 -6.37 -2.01 -6.09
N ALA A 26 -7.38 -1.29 -5.65
CA ALA A 26 -8.67 -1.30 -6.33
C ALA A 26 -8.51 -0.76 -7.75
N GLY A 27 -9.08 -1.47 -8.70
CA GLY A 27 -9.05 -1.05 -10.10
C GLY A 27 -7.79 -1.41 -10.87
N LEU A 28 -6.78 -1.93 -10.20
CA LEU A 28 -5.56 -2.36 -10.89
C LEU A 28 -5.59 -3.86 -11.13
N THR A 29 -4.92 -4.28 -12.19
CA THR A 29 -4.92 -5.69 -12.58
C THR A 29 -3.87 -6.51 -11.84
N GLY A 30 -3.05 -5.87 -11.04
CA GLY A 30 -2.03 -6.58 -10.27
C GLY A 30 -1.74 -5.83 -8.99
N ASN A 31 -0.81 -6.38 -8.23
CA ASN A 31 -0.47 -5.82 -6.93
C ASN A 31 0.57 -4.72 -7.05
N CYS A 32 0.64 -3.94 -5.99
CA CYS A 32 1.55 -2.80 -5.88
C CYS A 32 2.61 -3.11 -4.84
N TRP A 33 3.84 -2.72 -5.11
CA TRP A 33 4.89 -2.74 -4.10
C TRP A 33 4.95 -1.37 -3.43
N ALA A 34 4.95 -1.36 -2.11
CA ALA A 34 5.06 -0.13 -1.33
C ALA A 34 6.26 -0.23 -0.42
N ASP A 35 7.30 0.51 -0.76
CA ASP A 35 8.49 0.58 0.07
C ASP A 35 8.16 1.31 1.38
N ALA A 36 8.82 0.92 2.46
CA ALA A 36 8.56 1.55 3.76
C ALA A 36 8.76 3.06 3.72
N SER A 37 9.65 3.52 2.87
CA SER A 37 9.95 4.95 2.78
C SER A 37 8.81 5.78 2.24
N VAL A 38 7.86 5.18 1.53
CA VAL A 38 6.73 5.92 0.98
C VAL A 38 5.48 5.82 1.85
N VAL A 39 5.55 5.11 2.96
CA VAL A 39 4.42 4.99 3.88
C VAL A 39 4.39 6.22 4.79
N VAL A 40 3.26 6.91 4.73
CA VAL A 40 3.05 8.05 5.60
C VAL A 40 2.49 7.54 6.92
N HIS A 41 3.17 7.85 8.00
CA HIS A 41 2.65 7.48 9.30
C HIS A 41 2.38 8.74 10.11
N SER A 42 1.15 8.87 10.51
CA SER A 42 0.78 10.02 11.29
C SER A 42 0.83 9.71 12.77
N THR A 43 0.38 8.52 13.14
CA THR A 43 0.29 8.17 14.55
C THR A 43 1.02 6.89 14.87
N THR A 44 1.28 6.06 13.89
CA THR A 44 1.85 4.74 14.11
C THR A 44 3.35 4.81 13.99
N ARG A 45 4.01 4.14 14.88
CA ARG A 45 5.45 4.05 14.81
C ARG A 45 5.87 2.96 13.87
N GLY A 46 7.04 3.15 13.28
CA GLY A 46 7.71 2.11 12.55
C GLY A 46 7.32 1.97 11.10
N GLY A 47 6.18 2.46 10.72
CA GLY A 47 5.79 2.43 9.33
C GLY A 47 5.38 1.08 8.78
N GLU A 48 5.33 0.06 9.61
CA GLU A 48 4.91 -1.25 9.13
C GLU A 48 3.41 -1.29 8.93
N LEU A 49 3.01 -1.92 7.85
CA LEU A 49 1.60 -2.11 7.56
C LEU A 49 1.22 -3.54 7.88
N ARG A 50 -0.06 -3.77 8.14
CA ARG A 50 -0.56 -5.09 8.47
C ARG A 50 -1.43 -5.62 7.36
N ALA A 51 -1.41 -6.93 7.17
CA ALA A 51 -2.31 -7.58 6.24
C ALA A 51 -3.76 -7.23 6.59
N GLY A 52 -4.52 -6.86 5.57
CA GLY A 52 -5.91 -6.47 5.74
C GLY A 52 -6.13 -4.99 5.98
N GLN A 53 -5.09 -4.23 6.21
CA GLN A 53 -5.20 -2.81 6.46
C GLN A 53 -5.57 -2.07 5.17
N VAL A 54 -6.50 -1.13 5.28
CA VAL A 54 -6.92 -0.32 4.13
C VAL A 54 -6.06 0.93 4.07
N VAL A 55 -5.59 1.23 2.88
CA VAL A 55 -4.72 2.39 2.66
C VAL A 55 -5.16 3.13 1.42
N GLU A 56 -4.85 4.41 1.39
CA GLU A 56 -4.94 5.20 0.17
C GLU A 56 -3.55 5.27 -0.43
N LEU A 57 -3.45 5.05 -1.73
CA LEU A 57 -2.12 5.04 -2.34
C LEU A 57 -2.10 5.76 -3.67
N GLU A 58 -0.96 6.37 -3.93
CA GLU A 58 -0.61 6.85 -5.26
C GLU A 58 0.28 5.80 -5.87
N TRP A 59 -0.08 5.37 -7.06
CA TRP A 59 0.63 4.28 -7.72
C TRP A 59 1.20 4.74 -9.05
N ALA A 60 2.17 4.00 -9.53
CA ALA A 60 2.79 4.29 -10.82
C ALA A 60 3.27 3.00 -11.47
N GLU A 61 3.44 3.05 -12.77
CA GLU A 61 4.15 2.04 -13.54
C GLU A 61 5.45 2.65 -14.03
N PRO A 62 6.49 1.85 -14.18
CA PRO A 62 6.53 0.41 -13.94
C PRO A 62 6.56 0.10 -12.46
N GLY A 63 6.39 -1.20 -12.16
CA GLY A 63 6.37 -1.66 -10.79
C GLY A 63 7.75 -1.84 -10.20
N ALA A 64 7.80 -2.57 -9.10
CA ALA A 64 9.03 -2.85 -8.38
C ALA A 64 8.89 -4.19 -7.69
N GLU A 65 10.01 -4.80 -7.35
CA GLU A 65 10.07 -6.05 -6.58
C GLU A 65 9.24 -7.16 -7.20
N GLY A 66 9.24 -7.23 -8.52
CA GLY A 66 8.51 -8.26 -9.24
C GLY A 66 7.02 -8.00 -9.40
N LEU A 67 6.52 -6.89 -8.91
CA LEU A 67 5.11 -6.54 -9.03
C LEU A 67 4.89 -5.53 -10.15
N PRO A 68 3.71 -5.52 -10.78
CA PRO A 68 3.48 -4.67 -11.94
C PRO A 68 3.34 -3.19 -11.62
N PHE A 69 3.03 -2.85 -10.38
CA PHE A 69 2.85 -1.47 -9.97
C PHE A 69 3.70 -1.17 -8.75
N ARG A 70 3.99 0.10 -8.52
CA ARG A 70 4.67 0.53 -7.31
C ARG A 70 3.91 1.70 -6.71
N ALA A 71 3.99 1.84 -5.40
CA ALA A 71 3.36 2.95 -4.71
C ALA A 71 4.34 4.09 -4.61
N LEU A 72 3.85 5.29 -4.88
CA LEU A 72 4.61 6.51 -4.68
C LEU A 72 4.36 7.07 -3.30
N ARG A 73 3.19 6.79 -2.74
CA ARG A 73 2.82 7.25 -1.41
C ARG A 73 1.70 6.37 -0.89
N VAL A 74 1.78 5.98 0.36
CA VAL A 74 0.77 5.16 1.01
C VAL A 74 0.36 5.85 2.30
N THR A 75 -0.94 6.09 2.44
CA THR A 75 -1.49 6.72 3.64
C THR A 75 -2.51 5.78 4.26
N PRO A 76 -2.25 5.24 5.44
CA PRO A 76 -3.24 4.40 6.10
C PRO A 76 -4.54 5.17 6.36
N ARG A 77 -5.64 4.51 6.09
CA ARG A 77 -6.96 5.12 6.23
C ARG A 77 -7.69 4.43 7.37
N GLU A 78 -7.45 4.93 8.56
CA GLU A 78 -8.04 4.31 9.75
C GLU A 78 -9.54 4.44 9.78
N ASP A 79 -10.04 5.47 9.14
CA ASP A 79 -11.49 5.67 9.04
C ASP A 79 -12.15 4.62 8.14
N LEU A 80 -11.38 3.92 7.34
CA LEU A 80 -11.90 2.91 6.43
C LEU A 80 -11.55 1.49 6.86
N GLN A 81 -10.87 1.32 7.98
CA GLN A 81 -10.54 -0.01 8.47
C GLN A 81 -11.82 -0.73 8.89
N ALA A 82 -11.83 -2.03 8.68
CA ALA A 82 -12.93 -2.84 9.15
C ALA A 82 -12.91 -2.80 10.68
N THR A 83 -13.89 -2.16 11.23
CA THR A 83 -13.94 -1.98 12.67
C THR A 83 -14.93 -2.95 13.24
N VAL A 84 -14.41 -3.97 13.81
CA VAL A 84 -15.28 -5.02 14.32
C VAL A 84 -16.12 -4.53 15.48
N GLY A 85 -15.52 -3.71 16.28
CA GLY A 85 -16.23 -3.20 17.41
C GLY A 85 -17.29 -2.18 17.08
N GLY A 86 -17.24 -1.79 15.84
CA GLY A 86 -18.25 -0.83 15.41
C GLY A 86 -19.58 -1.49 15.35
#